data_cc9eee8342cdb7e10b5ca8eac5c5835a
#
_entry.id   cc9eee8342cdb7e10b5ca8eac5c5835a
#
_cell.length_a   1.000
_cell.length_b   1.000
_cell.length_c   1.000
_cell.angle_alpha   90.00
_cell.angle_beta   90.00
_cell.angle_gamma   90.00
#
_symmetry.space_group_name_H-M   'P 1'
#
loop_
_entity.id
_entity.type
_entity.pdbx_description
1 polymer ?
#
loop_
_entity_poly.entity_id
_entity_poly.type
_entity_poly.pdbx_seq_one_letter_code
_entity_poly.pdbx_strand_id
1 'polypeptide(L)'
;MQMSKSGVFAHFGSREELQVSVVREYHARFEEEVFYPAMKADRGLPRLRALFGHWMARTAIEIDQGCIYISGAIEFEDRDGPVRDALVTSMTLWLNALKRAVAQAKATGELTPDTDEAQVTFEMHGLILTLHYQARFMRSADALARAQTSFEHILARYLSSGHTN
;
A
#
# COMPACT_ATOMS: atom_id res chain seq x y z
N MET A 1 32.04 -3.17 1.61
CA MET A 1 32.64 -2.68 2.89
C MET A 1 31.64 -2.99 4.01
N GLN A 2 32.00 -3.87 4.92
CA GLN A 2 31.19 -4.13 6.13
C GLN A 2 31.48 -2.99 7.12
N MET A 3 30.49 -2.13 7.34
CA MET A 3 30.55 -1.14 8.42
C MET A 3 30.36 -1.86 9.77
N SER A 4 31.20 -1.54 10.76
CA SER A 4 31.00 -2.05 12.12
C SER A 4 29.75 -1.47 12.77
N LYS A 5 29.14 -2.16 13.76
CA LYS A 5 27.97 -1.63 14.50
C LYS A 5 28.21 -0.21 15.04
N SER A 6 29.40 0.07 15.55
CA SER A 6 29.80 1.40 16.05
C SER A 6 29.89 2.45 14.93
N GLY A 7 30.31 2.07 13.72
CA GLY A 7 30.35 2.98 12.57
C GLY A 7 28.95 3.35 12.06
N VAL A 8 27.99 2.43 12.11
CA VAL A 8 26.59 2.69 11.76
C VAL A 8 25.95 3.66 12.75
N PHE A 9 26.12 3.46 14.06
CA PHE A 9 25.58 4.38 15.07
C PHE A 9 26.23 5.77 15.06
N ALA A 10 27.54 5.86 14.72
CA ALA A 10 28.20 7.17 14.56
C ALA A 10 27.62 7.98 13.40
N HIS A 11 27.07 7.32 12.38
CA HIS A 11 26.46 7.98 11.22
C HIS A 11 25.00 8.40 11.46
N PHE A 12 24.21 7.59 12.18
CA PHE A 12 22.77 7.82 12.39
C PHE A 12 22.42 8.38 13.78
N GLY A 13 23.40 8.59 14.69
CA GLY A 13 23.19 9.13 16.02
C GLY A 13 22.55 8.14 17.00
N SER A 14 21.45 7.48 16.63
CA SER A 14 20.75 6.50 17.47
C SER A 14 20.18 5.33 16.63
N ARG A 15 19.81 4.24 17.31
CA ARG A 15 19.11 3.11 16.70
C ARG A 15 17.75 3.54 16.12
N GLU A 16 17.07 4.42 16.83
CA GLU A 16 15.76 4.93 16.45
C GLU A 16 15.83 5.81 15.19
N GLU A 17 16.82 6.70 15.10
CA GLU A 17 17.08 7.48 13.88
C GLU A 17 17.39 6.59 12.68
N LEU A 18 18.17 5.52 12.86
CA LEU A 18 18.41 4.54 11.82
C LEU A 18 17.10 3.86 11.38
N GLN A 19 16.24 3.44 12.33
CA GLN A 19 14.96 2.81 12.01
C GLN A 19 14.01 3.76 11.24
N VAL A 20 13.96 5.03 11.66
CA VAL A 20 13.20 6.07 10.93
C VAL A 20 13.74 6.26 9.51
N SER A 21 15.06 6.27 9.32
CA SER A 21 15.68 6.36 8.00
C SER A 21 15.32 5.17 7.11
N VAL A 22 15.28 3.96 7.67
CA VAL A 22 14.83 2.75 6.94
C VAL A 22 13.37 2.86 6.50
N VAL A 23 12.48 3.34 7.36
CA VAL A 23 11.06 3.55 7.01
C VAL A 23 10.94 4.57 5.87
N ARG A 24 11.67 5.68 5.92
CA ARG A 24 11.65 6.72 4.89
C ARG A 24 12.19 6.22 3.54
N GLU A 25 13.29 5.50 3.55
CA GLU A 25 13.86 4.89 2.35
C GLU A 25 12.92 3.85 1.74
N TYR A 26 12.28 3.03 2.59
CA TYR A 26 11.27 2.08 2.13
C TYR A 26 10.08 2.80 1.48
N HIS A 27 9.63 3.92 2.07
CA HIS A 27 8.54 4.71 1.51
C HIS A 27 8.90 5.32 0.15
N ALA A 28 10.10 5.88 0.01
CA ALA A 28 10.57 6.42 -1.25
C ALA A 28 10.59 5.36 -2.37
N ARG A 29 11.12 4.16 -2.08
CA ARG A 29 11.07 3.03 -3.03
C ARG A 29 9.66 2.58 -3.34
N PHE A 30 8.79 2.58 -2.34
CA PHE A 30 7.37 2.26 -2.56
C PHE A 30 6.72 3.25 -3.52
N GLU A 31 7.00 4.54 -3.39
CA GLU A 31 6.51 5.55 -4.34
C GLU A 31 7.06 5.32 -5.76
N GLU A 32 8.35 5.01 -5.90
CA GLU A 32 8.99 4.73 -7.19
C GLU A 32 8.42 3.48 -7.88
N GLU A 33 8.07 2.46 -7.13
CA GLU A 33 7.63 1.17 -7.68
C GLU A 33 6.10 1.06 -7.82
N VAL A 34 5.34 1.80 -7.01
CA VAL A 34 3.87 1.71 -6.97
C VAL A 34 3.20 3.00 -7.45
N PHE A 35 3.55 4.14 -6.83
CA PHE A 35 2.83 5.39 -7.06
C PHE A 35 3.17 6.01 -8.42
N TYR A 36 4.44 6.30 -8.70
CA TYR A 36 4.82 7.00 -9.93
C TYR A 36 4.50 6.23 -11.21
N PRO A 37 4.68 4.90 -11.29
CA PRO A 37 4.24 4.14 -12.46
C PRO A 37 2.73 4.24 -12.70
N ALA A 38 1.93 4.21 -11.65
CA ALA A 38 0.47 4.32 -11.74
C ALA A 38 0.00 5.70 -12.23
N MET A 39 0.78 6.76 -11.98
CA MET A 39 0.46 8.12 -12.45
C MET A 39 0.51 8.26 -13.97
N LYS A 40 1.11 7.30 -14.70
CA LYS A 40 1.11 7.25 -16.17
C LYS A 40 -0.25 6.80 -16.74
N ALA A 41 -1.07 6.13 -15.96
CA ALA A 41 -2.42 5.75 -16.35
C ALA A 41 -3.37 6.97 -16.31
N ASP A 42 -4.41 6.95 -17.15
CA ASP A 42 -5.42 7.99 -17.17
C ASP A 42 -6.12 8.13 -15.81
N ARG A 43 -6.58 9.35 -15.51
CA ARG A 43 -7.34 9.61 -14.29
C ARG A 43 -8.63 8.80 -14.27
N GLY A 44 -9.05 8.40 -13.08
CA GLY A 44 -10.25 7.60 -12.89
C GLY A 44 -9.92 6.13 -12.62
N LEU A 45 -10.75 5.22 -13.06
CA LEU A 45 -10.59 3.77 -12.86
C LEU A 45 -9.26 3.22 -13.39
N PRO A 46 -8.74 3.64 -14.57
CA PRO A 46 -7.45 3.14 -15.03
C PRO A 46 -6.34 3.39 -14.03
N ARG A 47 -6.27 4.60 -13.46
CA ARG A 47 -5.28 4.95 -12.43
C ARG A 47 -5.50 4.20 -11.12
N LEU A 48 -6.74 4.06 -10.68
CA LEU A 48 -7.08 3.30 -9.47
C LEU A 48 -6.66 1.83 -9.60
N ARG A 49 -6.94 1.20 -10.76
CA ARG A 49 -6.48 -0.15 -11.06
C ARG A 49 -4.97 -0.27 -11.12
N ALA A 50 -4.28 0.70 -11.71
CA ALA A 50 -2.83 0.71 -11.77
C ALA A 50 -2.19 0.82 -10.36
N LEU A 51 -2.69 1.74 -9.51
CA LEU A 51 -2.23 1.88 -8.12
C LEU A 51 -2.38 0.58 -7.34
N PHE A 52 -3.53 -0.05 -7.41
CA PHE A 52 -3.77 -1.29 -6.68
C PHE A 52 -3.00 -2.47 -7.29
N GLY A 53 -2.93 -2.56 -8.62
CA GLY A 53 -2.18 -3.60 -9.33
C GLY A 53 -0.68 -3.56 -9.00
N HIS A 54 -0.06 -2.37 -8.99
CA HIS A 54 1.34 -2.21 -8.60
C HIS A 54 1.54 -2.54 -7.11
N TRP A 55 0.60 -2.17 -6.24
CA TRP A 55 0.69 -2.53 -4.82
C TRP A 55 0.60 -4.04 -4.60
N MET A 56 -0.32 -4.73 -5.28
CA MET A 56 -0.38 -6.21 -5.25
C MET A 56 0.91 -6.85 -5.76
N ALA A 57 1.44 -6.36 -6.89
CA ALA A 57 2.68 -6.88 -7.47
C ALA A 57 3.87 -6.70 -6.50
N ARG A 58 3.98 -5.54 -5.86
CA ARG A 58 4.98 -5.31 -4.83
C ARG A 58 4.80 -6.24 -3.63
N THR A 59 3.57 -6.39 -3.13
CA THR A 59 3.27 -7.31 -2.02
C THR A 59 3.68 -8.74 -2.38
N ALA A 60 3.49 -9.17 -3.63
CA ALA A 60 3.92 -10.47 -4.11
C ALA A 60 5.45 -10.66 -4.06
N ILE A 61 6.22 -9.63 -4.39
CA ILE A 61 7.70 -9.65 -4.25
C ILE A 61 8.11 -9.70 -2.77
N GLU A 62 7.40 -9.00 -1.90
CA GLU A 62 7.67 -8.93 -0.46
C GLU A 62 7.29 -10.19 0.31
N ILE A 63 6.65 -11.18 -0.33
CA ILE A 63 6.30 -12.45 0.31
C ILE A 63 7.54 -13.11 0.93
N ASP A 64 8.69 -13.05 0.27
CA ASP A 64 9.92 -13.65 0.78
C ASP A 64 10.74 -12.70 1.66
N GLN A 65 10.68 -11.39 1.41
CA GLN A 65 11.51 -10.38 2.08
C GLN A 65 10.82 -9.76 3.31
N GLY A 66 9.49 -9.75 3.35
CA GLY A 66 8.67 -9.07 4.36
C GLY A 66 8.32 -7.64 3.96
N CYS A 67 7.19 -7.17 4.45
CA CYS A 67 6.70 -5.81 4.24
C CYS A 67 6.96 -4.98 5.50
N ILE A 68 7.74 -3.91 5.38
CA ILE A 68 8.07 -3.03 6.51
C ILE A 68 6.81 -2.36 7.08
N TYR A 69 5.84 -2.01 6.24
CA TYR A 69 4.59 -1.42 6.73
C TYR A 69 3.78 -2.38 7.59
N ILE A 70 3.70 -3.66 7.20
CA ILE A 70 2.90 -4.65 7.94
C ILE A 70 3.66 -5.13 9.18
N SER A 71 4.93 -5.54 9.04
CA SER A 71 5.72 -6.01 10.17
C SER A 71 6.04 -4.89 11.17
N GLY A 72 6.33 -3.68 10.67
CA GLY A 72 6.56 -2.51 11.50
C GLY A 72 5.32 -2.08 12.25
N ALA A 73 4.12 -2.13 11.63
CA ALA A 73 2.88 -1.85 12.34
C ALA A 73 2.71 -2.78 13.54
N ILE A 74 2.88 -4.09 13.37
CA ILE A 74 2.77 -5.08 14.45
C ILE A 74 3.85 -4.87 15.53
N GLU A 75 5.09 -4.55 15.13
CA GLU A 75 6.18 -4.34 16.10
C GLU A 75 6.00 -3.07 16.94
N PHE A 76 5.43 -2.01 16.35
CA PHE A 76 5.36 -0.69 16.96
C PHE A 76 3.93 -0.24 17.32
N GLU A 77 2.90 -1.11 17.22
CA GLU A 77 1.51 -0.73 17.54
C GLU A 77 1.35 -0.23 18.98
N ASP A 78 2.07 -0.82 19.94
CA ASP A 78 2.04 -0.47 21.37
C ASP A 78 3.26 0.39 21.82
N ARG A 79 4.02 0.95 20.88
CA ARG A 79 5.24 1.72 21.18
C ARG A 79 5.15 3.11 20.56
N ASP A 80 4.80 4.12 21.36
CA ASP A 80 4.87 5.51 20.91
C ASP A 80 6.30 5.92 20.59
N GLY A 81 6.47 6.79 19.59
CA GLY A 81 7.76 7.35 19.24
C GLY A 81 7.98 7.53 17.73
N PRO A 82 9.15 8.05 17.34
CA PRO A 82 9.42 8.50 15.97
C PRO A 82 9.29 7.41 14.90
N VAL A 83 9.57 6.14 15.24
CA VAL A 83 9.45 5.03 14.28
C VAL A 83 8.00 4.74 13.96
N ARG A 84 7.13 4.65 14.98
CA ARG A 84 5.70 4.51 14.81
C ARG A 84 5.11 5.68 14.03
N ASP A 85 5.51 6.90 14.38
CA ASP A 85 5.04 8.12 13.71
C ASP A 85 5.44 8.13 12.22
N ALA A 86 6.65 7.70 11.89
CA ALA A 86 7.11 7.58 10.50
C ALA A 86 6.29 6.53 9.71
N LEU A 87 6.00 5.37 10.32
CA LEU A 87 5.15 4.33 9.72
C LEU A 87 3.72 4.83 9.47
N VAL A 88 3.11 5.43 10.50
CA VAL A 88 1.74 5.98 10.41
C VAL A 88 1.68 7.09 9.36
N THR A 89 2.65 7.99 9.32
CA THR A 89 2.71 9.08 8.34
C THR A 89 2.79 8.52 6.92
N SER A 90 3.71 7.58 6.66
CA SER A 90 3.90 6.96 5.35
C SER A 90 2.63 6.25 4.87
N MET A 91 2.02 5.44 5.73
CA MET A 91 0.78 4.74 5.40
C MET A 91 -0.40 5.70 5.18
N THR A 92 -0.50 6.76 5.98
CA THR A 92 -1.54 7.78 5.81
C THR A 92 -1.41 8.50 4.47
N LEU A 93 -0.20 8.86 4.07
CA LEU A 93 0.07 9.48 2.76
C LEU A 93 -0.38 8.55 1.62
N TRP A 94 -0.04 7.27 1.70
CA TRP A 94 -0.43 6.28 0.70
C TRP A 94 -1.95 6.07 0.64
N LEU A 95 -2.61 5.84 1.77
CA LEU A 95 -4.06 5.65 1.82
C LEU A 95 -4.81 6.89 1.33
N ASN A 96 -4.32 8.10 1.62
CA ASN A 96 -4.86 9.34 1.05
C ASN A 96 -4.67 9.42 -0.47
N ALA A 97 -3.58 8.90 -1.02
CA ALA A 97 -3.40 8.83 -2.47
C ALA A 97 -4.42 7.90 -3.13
N LEU A 98 -4.68 6.72 -2.54
CA LEU A 98 -5.75 5.82 -2.99
C LEU A 98 -7.13 6.47 -2.90
N LYS A 99 -7.45 7.09 -1.76
CA LYS A 99 -8.72 7.79 -1.57
C LYS A 99 -8.94 8.88 -2.62
N ARG A 100 -7.89 9.65 -2.96
CA ARG A 100 -7.96 10.64 -4.04
C ARG A 100 -8.18 9.99 -5.41
N ALA A 101 -7.61 8.82 -5.69
CA ALA A 101 -7.84 8.11 -6.94
C ALA A 101 -9.29 7.60 -7.05
N VAL A 102 -9.89 7.12 -5.96
CA VAL A 102 -11.32 6.77 -5.91
C VAL A 102 -12.18 8.01 -6.17
N ALA A 103 -11.89 9.15 -5.53
CA ALA A 103 -12.60 10.40 -5.75
C ALA A 103 -12.49 10.88 -7.22
N GLN A 104 -11.33 10.68 -7.87
CA GLN A 104 -11.16 10.98 -9.29
C GLN A 104 -12.02 10.10 -10.18
N ALA A 105 -12.09 8.79 -9.92
CA ALA A 105 -12.93 7.86 -10.67
C ALA A 105 -14.43 8.17 -10.52
N LYS A 106 -14.83 8.68 -9.37
CA LYS A 106 -16.16 9.20 -9.12
C LYS A 106 -16.42 10.51 -9.89
N ALA A 107 -15.45 11.43 -9.88
CA ALA A 107 -15.56 12.71 -10.59
C ALA A 107 -15.59 12.54 -12.14
N THR A 108 -14.98 11.48 -12.68
CA THR A 108 -15.06 11.12 -14.11
C THR A 108 -16.34 10.36 -14.47
N GLY A 109 -17.20 10.06 -13.50
CA GLY A 109 -18.46 9.35 -13.70
C GLY A 109 -18.33 7.83 -13.88
N GLU A 110 -17.14 7.29 -13.69
CA GLU A 110 -16.89 5.84 -13.80
C GLU A 110 -17.39 5.08 -12.56
N LEU A 111 -17.33 5.72 -11.39
CA LEU A 111 -17.97 5.24 -10.16
C LEU A 111 -19.21 6.07 -9.83
N THR A 112 -20.18 5.44 -9.16
CA THR A 112 -21.43 6.08 -8.78
C THR A 112 -21.20 7.26 -7.80
N PRO A 113 -22.05 8.30 -7.82
CA PRO A 113 -21.91 9.48 -6.96
C PRO A 113 -21.95 9.19 -5.45
N ASP A 114 -22.61 8.10 -5.07
CA ASP A 114 -22.76 7.64 -3.69
C ASP A 114 -21.59 6.77 -3.21
N THR A 115 -20.58 6.53 -4.05
CA THR A 115 -19.37 5.80 -3.65
C THR A 115 -18.71 6.47 -2.46
N ASP A 116 -18.53 5.72 -1.37
CA ASP A 116 -17.76 6.15 -0.21
C ASP A 116 -16.27 5.86 -0.45
N GLU A 117 -15.47 6.89 -0.68
CA GLU A 117 -14.05 6.80 -0.95
C GLU A 117 -13.27 6.20 0.21
N ALA A 118 -13.70 6.46 1.45
CA ALA A 118 -13.03 5.93 2.63
C ALA A 118 -13.31 4.43 2.77
N GLN A 119 -14.54 3.99 2.51
CA GLN A 119 -14.91 2.58 2.54
C GLN A 119 -14.17 1.78 1.45
N VAL A 120 -14.14 2.26 0.22
CA VAL A 120 -13.39 1.59 -0.87
C VAL A 120 -11.91 1.48 -0.53
N THR A 121 -11.31 2.56 0.00
CA THR A 121 -9.90 2.56 0.40
C THR A 121 -9.64 1.57 1.55
N PHE A 122 -10.54 1.48 2.53
CA PHE A 122 -10.46 0.52 3.62
C PHE A 122 -10.50 -0.93 3.12
N GLU A 123 -11.42 -1.24 2.21
CA GLU A 123 -11.54 -2.57 1.62
C GLU A 123 -10.30 -2.94 0.80
N MET A 124 -9.77 -2.01 -0.01
CA MET A 124 -8.52 -2.21 -0.75
C MET A 124 -7.34 -2.49 0.19
N HIS A 125 -7.20 -1.73 1.27
CA HIS A 125 -6.17 -1.97 2.27
C HIS A 125 -6.34 -3.34 2.94
N GLY A 126 -7.56 -3.70 3.31
CA GLY A 126 -7.88 -5.02 3.87
C GLY A 126 -7.47 -6.18 2.94
N LEU A 127 -7.65 -6.03 1.61
CA LEU A 127 -7.20 -7.03 0.64
C LEU A 127 -5.68 -7.22 0.65
N ILE A 128 -4.90 -6.14 0.76
CA ILE A 128 -3.43 -6.22 0.83
C ILE A 128 -2.98 -6.93 2.11
N LEU A 129 -3.59 -6.61 3.25
CA LEU A 129 -3.29 -7.28 4.52
C LEU A 129 -3.61 -8.78 4.43
N THR A 130 -4.77 -9.13 3.87
CA THR A 130 -5.17 -10.52 3.66
C THR A 130 -4.26 -11.23 2.66
N LEU A 131 -3.92 -10.57 1.54
CA LEU A 131 -2.97 -11.10 0.55
C LEU A 131 -1.63 -11.44 1.21
N HIS A 132 -1.05 -10.50 1.95
CA HIS A 132 0.22 -10.70 2.62
C HIS A 132 0.14 -11.87 3.62
N TYR A 133 -0.90 -11.93 4.45
CA TYR A 133 -1.09 -13.00 5.42
C TYR A 133 -1.25 -14.36 4.74
N GLN A 134 -2.13 -14.47 3.74
CA GLN A 134 -2.38 -15.71 3.02
C GLN A 134 -1.14 -16.20 2.24
N ALA A 135 -0.47 -15.29 1.53
CA ALA A 135 0.67 -15.66 0.71
C ALA A 135 1.92 -15.96 1.55
N ARG A 136 2.24 -15.11 2.55
CA ARG A 136 3.47 -15.24 3.32
C ARG A 136 3.35 -16.23 4.48
N PHE A 137 2.32 -16.09 5.31
CA PHE A 137 2.16 -16.93 6.50
C PHE A 137 1.52 -18.27 6.18
N MET A 138 0.39 -18.27 5.45
CA MET A 138 -0.35 -19.49 5.10
C MET A 138 0.23 -20.22 3.89
N ARG A 139 1.12 -19.60 3.11
CA ARG A 139 1.72 -20.17 1.89
C ARG A 139 0.68 -20.59 0.84
N SER A 140 -0.43 -19.86 0.76
CA SER A 140 -1.52 -20.11 -0.18
C SER A 140 -1.12 -19.69 -1.59
N ALA A 141 -1.06 -20.62 -2.53
CA ALA A 141 -0.61 -20.37 -3.90
C ALA A 141 -1.60 -19.51 -4.71
N ASP A 142 -2.88 -19.47 -4.33
CA ASP A 142 -3.94 -18.72 -5.01
C ASP A 142 -4.25 -17.35 -4.40
N ALA A 143 -3.49 -16.92 -3.38
CA ALA A 143 -3.73 -15.69 -2.64
C ALA A 143 -3.77 -14.45 -3.55
N LEU A 144 -2.84 -14.33 -4.50
CA LEU A 144 -2.79 -13.19 -5.44
C LEU A 144 -4.01 -13.16 -6.36
N ALA A 145 -4.39 -14.30 -6.93
CA ALA A 145 -5.57 -14.40 -7.81
C ALA A 145 -6.86 -14.05 -7.06
N ARG A 146 -6.98 -14.50 -5.81
CA ARG A 146 -8.13 -14.15 -4.95
C ARG A 146 -8.18 -12.66 -4.62
N ALA A 147 -7.05 -12.05 -4.30
CA ALA A 147 -6.99 -10.61 -4.02
C ALA A 147 -7.40 -9.80 -5.27
N GLN A 148 -6.93 -10.19 -6.46
CA GLN A 148 -7.29 -9.54 -7.72
C GLN A 148 -8.79 -9.67 -8.03
N THR A 149 -9.35 -10.89 -7.92
CA THR A 149 -10.79 -11.13 -8.11
C THR A 149 -11.62 -10.31 -7.11
N SER A 150 -11.21 -10.29 -5.83
CA SER A 150 -11.91 -9.53 -4.80
C SER A 150 -11.89 -8.03 -5.06
N PHE A 151 -10.77 -7.50 -5.58
CA PHE A 151 -10.66 -6.09 -5.96
C PHE A 151 -11.66 -5.72 -7.07
N GLU A 152 -11.76 -6.55 -8.12
CA GLU A 152 -12.74 -6.31 -9.19
C GLU A 152 -14.18 -6.42 -8.66
N HIS A 153 -14.46 -7.30 -7.71
CA HIS A 153 -15.78 -7.38 -7.06
C HIS A 153 -16.08 -6.12 -6.20
N ILE A 154 -15.06 -5.53 -5.55
CA ILE A 154 -15.23 -4.25 -4.85
C ILE A 154 -15.63 -3.17 -5.87
N LEU A 155 -14.88 -3.02 -6.97
CA LEU A 155 -15.16 -2.01 -7.99
C LEU A 155 -16.53 -2.21 -8.64
N ALA A 156 -16.89 -3.47 -8.96
CA ALA A 156 -18.16 -3.80 -9.61
C ALA A 156 -19.39 -3.30 -8.84
N ARG A 157 -19.32 -3.19 -7.51
CA ARG A 157 -20.42 -2.65 -6.69
C ARG A 157 -20.66 -1.16 -6.89
N TYR A 158 -19.65 -0.45 -7.36
CA TYR A 158 -19.64 1.01 -7.47
C TYR A 158 -19.58 1.51 -8.92
N LEU A 159 -19.51 0.61 -9.92
CA LEU A 159 -19.48 1.03 -11.32
C LEU A 159 -20.79 1.74 -11.71
N SER A 160 -20.66 2.85 -12.43
CA SER A 160 -21.79 3.53 -13.04
C SER A 160 -22.39 2.68 -14.16
N SER A 161 -23.72 2.70 -14.32
CA SER A 161 -24.47 1.84 -15.24
C SER A 161 -24.09 1.95 -16.74
N GLY A 162 -23.25 2.91 -17.11
CA GLY A 162 -22.73 3.10 -18.47
C GLY A 162 -21.37 2.46 -18.76
N HIS A 163 -20.74 1.82 -17.78
CA HIS A 163 -19.38 1.26 -17.88
C HIS A 163 -19.33 -0.26 -17.67
N THR A 164 -20.50 -0.92 -17.77
CA THR A 164 -20.57 -2.38 -17.76
C THR A 164 -20.31 -2.90 -19.18
N ASN A 165 -19.04 -3.20 -19.48
CA ASN A 165 -18.66 -3.89 -20.71
C ASN A 165 -17.70 -5.02 -20.36
#